data_12f71c077732f4dcd18274e6e7ba67f0
#
_entry.id   12f71c077732f4dcd18274e6e7ba67f0
#
_cell.length_a   1.000
_cell.length_b   1.000
_cell.length_c   1.000
_cell.angle_alpha   90.00
_cell.angle_beta   90.00
_cell.angle_gamma   90.00
#
_symmetry.space_group_name_H-M   'P 1'
#
loop_
_entity.id
_entity.type
_entity.pdbx_description
1 polymer ?
#
loop_
_entity_poly.entity_id
_entity_poly.type
_entity_poly.pdbx_seq_one_letter_code
_entity_poly.pdbx_strand_id
1 'polypeptide(L)'
;NAAGEKFSITTLKYFVSNIKLKKADGSEYVVPQADSYFMVDGRDEDTRFAKVIVPEGNYTSVSFVLGVDSLQNYSPIEDRKGVLNLTTSSDMYWSWNSGYIFFKLEGTSPAINDSTGINIFRYHIGGFKDAMQNIREVNVNLNSGESAQVREGLRSNIHMLVDIKKVFDGTNSFSIAQYPTIMVNPFSMNISANFFEMFKHDHTENFAKVDGVF
;
A
#
# COMPACT_ATOMS: atom_id res chain seq x y z
N ASN A 1 3.57 14.50 -13.90
CA ASN A 1 4.81 14.00 -13.31
C ASN A 1 5.99 14.95 -13.61
N ALA A 2 7.18 14.66 -13.08
CA ALA A 2 8.38 15.49 -13.27
C ALA A 2 8.85 15.56 -14.73
N ALA A 3 8.50 14.58 -15.55
CA ALA A 3 8.76 14.62 -16.99
C ALA A 3 7.80 15.56 -17.75
N GLY A 4 6.91 16.29 -17.04
CA GLY A 4 5.91 17.18 -17.66
C GLY A 4 4.73 16.44 -18.30
N GLU A 5 4.60 15.14 -18.10
CA GLU A 5 3.54 14.34 -18.69
C GLU A 5 2.25 14.43 -17.86
N LYS A 6 1.15 14.78 -18.53
CA LYS A 6 -0.19 14.73 -17.93
C LYS A 6 -0.68 13.29 -17.89
N PHE A 7 -1.43 12.94 -16.86
CA PHE A 7 -2.05 11.62 -16.75
C PHE A 7 -3.34 11.67 -15.93
N SER A 8 -4.19 10.67 -16.12
CA SER A 8 -5.38 10.42 -15.32
C SER A 8 -5.34 8.99 -14.79
N ILE A 9 -5.73 8.81 -13.53
CA ILE A 9 -5.76 7.49 -12.89
C ILE A 9 -7.16 6.90 -13.04
N THR A 10 -7.24 5.65 -13.49
CA THR A 10 -8.49 4.90 -13.61
C THR A 10 -8.59 3.76 -12.62
N THR A 11 -7.46 3.21 -12.17
CA THR A 11 -7.40 2.14 -11.19
C THR A 11 -6.24 2.39 -10.23
N LEU A 12 -6.54 2.29 -8.93
CA LEU A 12 -5.54 2.26 -7.88
C LEU A 12 -5.94 1.20 -6.87
N LYS A 13 -5.13 0.14 -6.74
CA LYS A 13 -5.29 -0.87 -5.70
C LYS A 13 -3.93 -1.23 -5.12
N TYR A 14 -3.87 -1.48 -3.82
CA TYR A 14 -2.64 -1.96 -3.20
C TYR A 14 -2.92 -2.70 -1.90
N PHE A 15 -2.00 -3.59 -1.54
CA PHE A 15 -2.03 -4.27 -0.26
C PHE A 15 -1.20 -3.53 0.77
N VAL A 16 -1.74 -3.48 2.00
CA VAL A 16 -1.04 -3.09 3.23
C VAL A 16 -0.97 -4.32 4.12
N SER A 17 0.20 -4.64 4.63
CA SER A 17 0.39 -5.80 5.50
C SER A 17 1.45 -5.58 6.57
N ASN A 18 1.57 -6.53 7.49
CA ASN A 18 2.64 -6.57 8.50
C ASN A 18 2.76 -5.25 9.30
N ILE A 19 1.62 -4.78 9.82
CA ILE A 19 1.53 -3.49 10.51
C ILE A 19 2.22 -3.58 11.88
N LYS A 20 3.00 -2.55 12.19
CA LYS A 20 3.66 -2.37 13.49
C LYS A 20 3.44 -0.94 13.99
N LEU A 21 3.32 -0.79 15.29
CA LEU A 21 3.18 0.52 15.93
C LEU A 21 4.27 0.68 16.99
N LYS A 22 4.93 1.84 17.00
CA LYS A 22 6.05 2.11 17.89
C LYS A 22 5.70 3.23 18.87
N LYS A 23 6.08 3.07 20.14
CA LYS A 23 5.91 4.06 21.21
C LYS A 23 7.13 4.99 21.31
N ALA A 24 6.97 6.09 22.05
CA ALA A 24 8.06 7.05 22.28
C ALA A 24 9.27 6.45 23.02
N ASP A 25 9.05 5.42 23.85
CA ASP A 25 10.13 4.70 24.57
C ASP A 25 10.90 3.72 23.67
N GLY A 26 10.51 3.62 22.39
CA GLY A 26 11.10 2.73 21.40
C GLY A 26 10.52 1.32 21.40
N SER A 27 9.63 0.96 22.33
CA SER A 27 8.94 -0.32 22.30
C SER A 27 8.00 -0.40 21.10
N GLU A 28 7.87 -1.60 20.53
CA GLU A 28 7.08 -1.84 19.32
C GLU A 28 6.03 -2.92 19.56
N TYR A 29 4.84 -2.70 19.04
CA TYR A 29 3.80 -3.70 18.96
C TYR A 29 3.64 -4.14 17.50
N VAL A 30 3.78 -5.43 17.28
CA VAL A 30 3.56 -6.07 15.96
C VAL A 30 2.14 -6.61 15.94
N VAL A 31 1.33 -6.13 15.02
CA VAL A 31 -0.04 -6.66 14.81
C VAL A 31 0.07 -8.12 14.38
N PRO A 32 -0.71 -9.05 14.98
CA PRO A 32 -0.70 -10.45 14.56
C PRO A 32 -0.89 -10.57 13.04
N GLN A 33 -0.12 -11.43 12.42
CA GLN A 33 -0.09 -11.54 10.95
C GLN A 33 -1.47 -11.81 10.36
N ALA A 34 -2.29 -12.64 11.00
CA ALA A 34 -3.64 -12.95 10.54
C ALA A 34 -4.57 -11.72 10.46
N ASP A 35 -4.29 -10.68 11.26
CA ASP A 35 -5.10 -9.46 11.39
C ASP A 35 -4.44 -8.27 10.66
N SER A 36 -3.39 -8.50 9.90
CA SER A 36 -2.53 -7.47 9.35
C SER A 36 -2.51 -7.44 7.81
N TYR A 37 -3.60 -7.84 7.15
CA TYR A 37 -3.74 -7.75 5.70
C TYR A 37 -4.96 -6.93 5.31
N PHE A 38 -4.72 -5.89 4.53
CA PHE A 38 -5.74 -4.99 4.00
C PHE A 38 -5.48 -4.74 2.52
N MET A 39 -6.56 -4.59 1.75
CA MET A 39 -6.48 -4.16 0.36
C MET A 39 -7.22 -2.84 0.21
N VAL A 40 -6.52 -1.83 -0.25
CA VAL A 40 -7.09 -0.53 -0.57
C VAL A 40 -7.47 -0.51 -2.05
N ASP A 41 -8.73 -0.18 -2.34
CA ASP A 41 -9.22 0.16 -3.69
C ASP A 41 -9.56 1.66 -3.70
N GLY A 42 -8.90 2.44 -4.53
CA GLY A 42 -9.12 3.88 -4.60
C GLY A 42 -10.55 4.30 -4.97
N ARG A 43 -11.36 3.38 -5.52
CA ARG A 43 -12.78 3.60 -5.87
C ARG A 43 -13.75 3.18 -4.79
N ASP A 44 -13.27 2.49 -3.75
CA ASP A 44 -14.07 2.01 -2.62
C ASP A 44 -13.57 2.66 -1.33
N GLU A 45 -14.36 3.60 -0.80
CA GLU A 45 -13.99 4.37 0.39
C GLU A 45 -13.91 3.51 1.65
N ASP A 46 -14.69 2.44 1.73
CA ASP A 46 -14.69 1.54 2.89
C ASP A 46 -13.38 0.77 3.02
N THR A 47 -12.65 0.59 1.93
CA THR A 47 -11.35 -0.09 1.93
C THR A 47 -10.19 0.78 2.41
N ARG A 48 -10.39 2.08 2.61
CA ARG A 48 -9.34 3.02 3.04
C ARG A 48 -8.98 2.91 4.52
N PHE A 49 -9.67 2.07 5.27
CA PHE A 49 -9.51 1.92 6.71
C PHE A 49 -8.86 0.58 7.07
N ALA A 50 -7.58 0.61 7.45
CA ALA A 50 -6.91 -0.52 8.07
C ALA A 50 -7.21 -0.52 9.58
N LYS A 51 -8.19 -1.32 10.02
CA LYS A 51 -8.62 -1.39 11.42
C LYS A 51 -7.88 -2.52 12.13
N VAL A 52 -7.08 -2.18 13.13
CA VAL A 52 -6.30 -3.15 13.92
C VAL A 52 -6.57 -3.00 15.42
N ILE A 53 -6.51 -4.10 16.15
CA ILE A 53 -6.59 -4.10 17.60
C ILE A 53 -5.17 -4.07 18.15
N VAL A 54 -4.89 -3.08 18.98
CA VAL A 54 -3.58 -2.88 19.59
C VAL A 54 -3.72 -2.59 21.09
N PRO A 55 -2.72 -2.93 21.91
CA PRO A 55 -2.73 -2.60 23.36
C PRO A 55 -2.82 -1.10 23.59
N GLU A 56 -3.36 -0.73 24.76
CA GLU A 56 -3.35 0.67 25.20
C GLU A 56 -1.94 1.26 25.18
N GLY A 57 -1.87 2.51 24.82
CA GLY A 57 -0.59 3.20 24.75
C GLY A 57 -0.63 4.46 23.88
N ASN A 58 0.51 5.15 23.85
CA ASN A 58 0.76 6.29 23.01
C ASN A 58 1.77 5.90 21.93
N TYR A 59 1.31 5.81 20.70
CA TYR A 59 2.12 5.41 19.56
C TYR A 59 2.55 6.65 18.77
N THR A 60 3.80 6.70 18.38
CA THR A 60 4.43 7.84 17.71
C THR A 60 4.81 7.56 16.25
N SER A 61 4.76 6.29 15.85
CA SER A 61 4.91 5.91 14.44
C SER A 61 4.16 4.63 14.14
N VAL A 62 3.86 4.46 12.86
CA VAL A 62 3.34 3.23 12.28
C VAL A 62 4.25 2.82 11.14
N SER A 63 4.53 1.52 11.04
CA SER A 63 5.15 0.94 9.86
C SER A 63 4.30 -0.19 9.30
N PHE A 64 4.41 -0.41 8.01
CA PHE A 64 3.70 -1.47 7.32
C PHE A 64 4.45 -1.86 6.05
N VAL A 65 4.16 -3.04 5.55
CA VAL A 65 4.62 -3.46 4.22
C VAL A 65 3.60 -3.03 3.17
N LEU A 66 4.04 -2.32 2.14
CA LEU A 66 3.26 -2.17 0.92
C LEU A 66 3.52 -3.43 0.08
N GLY A 67 2.53 -4.30 0.08
CA GLY A 67 2.59 -5.61 -0.56
C GLY A 67 2.07 -6.74 0.31
N VAL A 68 2.37 -7.97 -0.13
CA VAL A 68 2.11 -9.21 0.59
C VAL A 68 3.45 -9.88 0.85
N ASP A 69 3.72 -10.24 2.09
CA ASP A 69 4.99 -10.86 2.47
C ASP A 69 5.20 -12.22 1.79
N SER A 70 6.45 -12.69 1.79
CA SER A 70 6.82 -13.93 1.12
C SER A 70 6.15 -15.17 1.72
N LEU A 71 5.88 -15.18 3.04
CA LEU A 71 5.24 -16.30 3.70
C LEU A 71 3.84 -16.55 3.12
N GLN A 72 3.04 -15.49 2.96
CA GLN A 72 1.71 -15.59 2.36
C GLN A 72 1.74 -15.84 0.85
N ASN A 73 2.75 -15.33 0.15
CA ASN A 73 2.92 -15.65 -1.26
C ASN A 73 3.26 -17.13 -1.50
N TYR A 74 3.93 -17.78 -0.53
CA TYR A 74 4.22 -19.23 -0.58
C TYR A 74 3.13 -20.11 0.00
N SER A 75 2.17 -19.55 0.77
CA SER A 75 1.11 -20.35 1.38
C SER A 75 0.23 -21.03 0.33
N PRO A 76 -0.33 -22.21 0.63
CA PRO A 76 -1.33 -22.84 -0.22
C PRO A 76 -2.51 -21.89 -0.50
N ILE A 77 -3.09 -21.96 -1.70
CA ILE A 77 -4.19 -21.06 -2.11
C ILE A 77 -5.40 -21.22 -1.21
N GLU A 78 -5.68 -22.45 -0.79
CA GLU A 78 -6.79 -22.81 0.09
C GLU A 78 -6.68 -22.23 1.50
N ASP A 79 -5.49 -21.88 1.95
CA ASP A 79 -5.24 -21.29 3.27
C ASP A 79 -5.37 -19.76 3.27
N ARG A 80 -5.49 -19.15 2.09
CA ARG A 80 -5.56 -17.68 1.94
C ARG A 80 -6.95 -17.15 2.24
N LYS A 81 -7.05 -16.26 3.23
CA LYS A 81 -8.32 -15.77 3.78
C LYS A 81 -8.47 -14.25 3.60
N GLY A 82 -9.70 -13.78 3.81
CA GLY A 82 -10.00 -12.36 3.74
C GLY A 82 -9.63 -11.73 2.40
N VAL A 83 -8.92 -10.62 2.44
CA VAL A 83 -8.48 -9.90 1.23
C VAL A 83 -7.42 -10.67 0.41
N LEU A 84 -6.82 -11.71 0.96
CA LEU A 84 -5.89 -12.59 0.24
C LEU A 84 -6.58 -13.76 -0.47
N ASN A 85 -7.88 -13.97 -0.23
CA ASN A 85 -8.63 -15.02 -0.92
C ASN A 85 -8.79 -14.65 -2.41
N LEU A 86 -8.41 -15.56 -3.30
CA LEU A 86 -8.39 -15.31 -4.74
C LEU A 86 -9.79 -15.15 -5.35
N THR A 87 -10.87 -15.54 -4.66
CA THR A 87 -12.23 -15.21 -5.11
C THR A 87 -12.55 -13.73 -4.92
N THR A 88 -11.91 -13.07 -3.95
CA THR A 88 -12.11 -11.65 -3.63
C THR A 88 -11.11 -10.74 -4.36
N SER A 89 -9.88 -11.23 -4.54
CA SER A 89 -8.75 -10.45 -5.08
C SER A 89 -8.16 -11.03 -6.36
N SER A 90 -8.98 -11.68 -7.19
CA SER A 90 -8.53 -12.31 -8.44
C SER A 90 -7.83 -11.36 -9.40
N ASP A 91 -8.23 -10.10 -9.43
CA ASP A 91 -7.63 -9.04 -10.24
C ASP A 91 -6.32 -8.47 -9.67
N MET A 92 -5.95 -8.90 -8.46
CA MET A 92 -4.70 -8.57 -7.77
C MET A 92 -3.78 -9.79 -7.63
N TYR A 93 -3.92 -10.78 -8.52
CA TYR A 93 -3.12 -12.00 -8.52
C TYR A 93 -2.77 -12.46 -9.93
N TRP A 94 -1.50 -12.81 -10.14
CA TRP A 94 -1.04 -13.42 -11.38
C TRP A 94 -1.12 -14.94 -11.31
N SER A 95 -2.16 -15.54 -11.88
CA SER A 95 -2.29 -17.00 -11.95
C SER A 95 -1.15 -17.67 -12.74
N TRP A 96 -0.64 -16.98 -13.75
CA TRP A 96 0.45 -17.42 -14.61
C TRP A 96 1.85 -17.26 -13.99
N ASN A 97 2.00 -16.44 -12.94
CA ASN A 97 3.27 -16.19 -12.25
C ASN A 97 3.19 -16.50 -10.73
N SER A 98 2.04 -16.99 -10.27
CA SER A 98 1.80 -17.46 -8.89
C SER A 98 2.21 -16.45 -7.81
N GLY A 99 1.77 -15.17 -7.94
CA GLY A 99 2.05 -14.15 -6.94
C GLY A 99 1.05 -13.00 -6.95
N TYR A 100 0.94 -12.32 -5.81
CA TYR A 100 0.09 -11.13 -5.70
C TYR A 100 0.68 -9.94 -6.46
N ILE A 101 -0.21 -9.11 -7.01
CA ILE A 101 0.09 -7.75 -7.45
C ILE A 101 0.02 -6.87 -6.20
N PHE A 102 1.16 -6.39 -5.70
CA PHE A 102 1.25 -5.61 -4.47
C PHE A 102 0.67 -4.22 -4.62
N PHE A 103 0.89 -3.64 -5.79
CA PHE A 103 0.43 -2.31 -6.16
C PHE A 103 0.02 -2.30 -7.64
N LYS A 104 -1.22 -1.89 -7.91
CA LYS A 104 -1.81 -1.81 -9.23
C LYS A 104 -2.22 -0.37 -9.49
N LEU A 105 -1.61 0.26 -10.48
CA LEU A 105 -1.93 1.60 -10.93
C LEU A 105 -2.14 1.59 -12.43
N GLU A 106 -3.33 1.96 -12.86
CA GLU A 106 -3.66 2.09 -14.27
C GLU A 106 -4.24 3.46 -14.57
N GLY A 107 -4.06 3.90 -15.79
CA GLY A 107 -4.59 5.18 -16.21
C GLY A 107 -4.31 5.48 -17.68
N THR A 108 -4.50 6.71 -18.04
CA THR A 108 -4.24 7.21 -19.39
C THR A 108 -3.28 8.40 -19.37
N SER A 109 -2.46 8.53 -20.39
CA SER A 109 -1.60 9.70 -20.60
C SER A 109 -1.51 10.05 -22.07
N PRO A 110 -1.76 11.31 -22.45
CA PRO A 110 -1.58 11.75 -23.84
C PRO A 110 -0.11 11.73 -24.29
N ALA A 111 0.83 11.54 -23.39
CA ALA A 111 2.25 11.37 -23.70
C ALA A 111 2.55 10.01 -24.34
N ILE A 112 1.69 9.01 -24.15
CA ILE A 112 1.83 7.69 -24.77
C ILE A 112 1.37 7.81 -26.22
N ASN A 113 2.28 7.52 -27.14
CA ASN A 113 1.97 7.50 -28.55
C ASN A 113 1.80 6.06 -29.01
N ASP A 114 0.59 5.51 -28.85
CA ASP A 114 0.25 4.18 -29.35
C ASP A 114 -0.66 4.26 -30.60
N SER A 115 -0.58 3.25 -31.45
CA SER A 115 -1.35 3.17 -32.68
C SER A 115 -2.86 3.00 -32.46
N THR A 116 -3.29 2.66 -31.23
CA THR A 116 -4.71 2.47 -30.90
C THR A 116 -5.38 3.77 -30.45
N GLY A 117 -4.61 4.79 -30.09
CA GLY A 117 -5.08 6.05 -29.54
C GLY A 117 -5.69 5.93 -28.13
N ILE A 118 -5.56 4.78 -27.48
CA ILE A 118 -6.13 4.56 -26.14
C ILE A 118 -5.23 5.14 -25.06
N ASN A 119 -3.92 5.21 -25.30
CA ASN A 119 -2.93 5.89 -24.46
C ASN A 119 -2.91 5.40 -22.99
N ILE A 120 -3.06 4.09 -22.76
CA ILE A 120 -3.15 3.48 -21.43
C ILE A 120 -1.77 3.16 -20.88
N PHE A 121 -1.54 3.49 -19.61
CA PHE A 121 -0.43 2.92 -18.83
C PHE A 121 -0.95 1.90 -17.81
N ARG A 122 -0.10 0.89 -17.51
CA ARG A 122 -0.38 -0.18 -16.54
C ARG A 122 0.85 -0.52 -15.73
N TYR A 123 0.80 -0.28 -14.43
CA TYR A 123 1.83 -0.67 -13.48
C TYR A 123 1.26 -1.68 -12.50
N HIS A 124 1.58 -2.95 -12.74
CA HIS A 124 1.24 -4.06 -11.86
C HIS A 124 2.53 -4.51 -11.18
N ILE A 125 2.76 -4.00 -9.99
CA ILE A 125 4.00 -4.22 -9.25
C ILE A 125 3.77 -5.34 -8.26
N GLY A 126 4.52 -6.39 -8.38
CA GLY A 126 4.56 -7.56 -7.51
C GLY A 126 5.93 -8.21 -7.57
N GLY A 127 6.10 -9.32 -6.89
CA GLY A 127 7.38 -10.03 -6.84
C GLY A 127 8.03 -9.96 -5.46
N PHE A 128 8.43 -11.14 -4.99
CA PHE A 128 8.95 -11.34 -3.63
C PHE A 128 10.22 -12.23 -3.63
N LYS A 129 10.85 -12.40 -4.80
CA LYS A 129 12.06 -13.20 -5.00
C LYS A 129 13.21 -12.35 -5.50
N ASP A 130 14.43 -12.82 -5.34
CA ASP A 130 15.70 -12.11 -5.53
C ASP A 130 15.79 -11.21 -6.77
N ALA A 131 15.35 -11.69 -7.93
CA ALA A 131 15.40 -10.93 -9.18
C ALA A 131 14.35 -9.80 -9.28
N MET A 132 13.30 -9.85 -8.45
CA MET A 132 12.20 -8.88 -8.40
C MET A 132 11.65 -8.78 -6.98
N GLN A 133 12.46 -8.24 -6.07
CA GLN A 133 12.03 -8.00 -4.68
C GLN A 133 11.36 -6.64 -4.59
N ASN A 134 10.02 -6.64 -4.60
CA ASN A 134 9.18 -5.43 -4.55
C ASN A 134 8.45 -5.23 -3.22
N ILE A 135 8.68 -6.11 -2.23
CA ILE A 135 8.19 -5.90 -0.86
C ILE A 135 8.92 -4.67 -0.28
N ARG A 136 8.17 -3.66 0.16
CA ARG A 136 8.75 -2.43 0.74
C ARG A 136 8.08 -2.13 2.07
N GLU A 137 8.90 -1.94 3.10
CA GLU A 137 8.45 -1.42 4.38
C GLU A 137 8.35 0.12 4.28
N VAL A 138 7.20 0.64 4.68
CA VAL A 138 6.91 2.07 4.77
C VAL A 138 6.86 2.43 6.24
N ASN A 139 7.63 3.44 6.63
CA ASN A 139 7.66 3.95 8.00
C ASN A 139 7.10 5.37 8.01
N VAL A 140 6.05 5.60 8.79
CA VAL A 140 5.41 6.90 8.94
C VAL A 140 5.52 7.34 10.40
N ASN A 141 6.36 8.32 10.65
CA ASN A 141 6.39 9.00 11.95
C ASN A 141 5.21 9.97 12.04
N LEU A 142 4.52 10.00 13.18
CA LEU A 142 3.52 11.01 13.43
C LEU A 142 4.20 12.37 13.60
N ASN A 143 3.48 13.44 13.27
CA ASN A 143 4.01 14.80 13.36
C ASN A 143 4.47 15.12 14.78
N SER A 144 5.45 16.00 14.92
CA SER A 144 6.03 16.37 16.22
C SER A 144 4.95 16.83 17.19
N GLY A 145 4.93 16.20 18.36
CA GLY A 145 3.93 16.46 19.41
C GLY A 145 2.63 15.66 19.28
N GLU A 146 2.44 14.90 18.20
CA GLU A 146 1.29 14.02 18.03
C GLU A 146 1.59 12.58 18.45
N SER A 147 0.55 11.89 18.90
CA SER A 147 0.58 10.45 19.17
C SER A 147 -0.81 9.85 19.00
N ALA A 148 -0.88 8.62 18.53
CA ALA A 148 -2.11 7.85 18.53
C ALA A 148 -2.32 7.27 19.94
N GLN A 149 -3.31 7.80 20.65
CA GLN A 149 -3.58 7.47 22.06
C GLN A 149 -4.69 6.42 22.15
N VAL A 150 -4.30 5.16 22.17
CA VAL A 150 -5.23 4.04 22.31
C VAL A 150 -5.62 3.85 23.77
N ARG A 151 -6.92 3.82 24.05
CA ARG A 151 -7.52 3.64 25.39
C ARG A 151 -8.68 2.66 25.30
N GLU A 152 -9.02 2.04 26.43
CA GLU A 152 -10.15 1.12 26.53
C GLU A 152 -11.45 1.75 25.99
N GLY A 153 -12.13 1.06 25.08
CA GLY A 153 -13.37 1.53 24.46
C GLY A 153 -13.23 2.72 23.50
N LEU A 154 -12.00 3.21 23.26
CA LEU A 154 -11.73 4.34 22.40
C LEU A 154 -10.71 3.96 21.32
N ARG A 155 -10.85 4.53 20.13
CA ARG A 155 -9.90 4.37 19.05
C ARG A 155 -9.15 5.67 18.74
N SER A 156 -7.98 5.52 18.15
CA SER A 156 -7.25 6.60 17.49
C SER A 156 -7.26 6.36 15.99
N ASN A 157 -7.54 7.39 15.22
CA ASN A 157 -7.47 7.37 13.77
C ASN A 157 -6.20 8.13 13.34
N ILE A 158 -5.28 7.43 12.72
CA ILE A 158 -4.09 8.03 12.09
C ILE A 158 -4.45 8.33 10.65
N HIS A 159 -4.56 9.59 10.29
CA HIS A 159 -4.83 10.03 8.93
C HIS A 159 -3.53 10.17 8.15
N MET A 160 -3.50 9.57 6.95
CA MET A 160 -2.35 9.60 6.06
C MET A 160 -2.70 10.25 4.73
N LEU A 161 -1.85 11.13 4.26
CA LEU A 161 -1.85 11.56 2.86
C LEU A 161 -1.11 10.53 2.02
N VAL A 162 -1.71 10.13 0.90
CA VAL A 162 -1.10 9.21 -0.07
C VAL A 162 -0.89 9.96 -1.37
N ASP A 163 0.34 10.41 -1.61
CA ASP A 163 0.72 11.13 -2.82
C ASP A 163 1.08 10.14 -3.93
N ILE A 164 0.11 9.82 -4.78
CA ILE A 164 0.29 8.88 -5.90
C ILE A 164 1.28 9.41 -6.96
N LYS A 165 1.47 10.72 -7.04
CA LYS A 165 2.45 11.29 -7.96
C LYS A 165 3.87 10.82 -7.65
N LYS A 166 4.16 10.51 -6.40
CA LYS A 166 5.44 9.96 -5.94
C LYS A 166 5.80 8.62 -6.60
N VAL A 167 4.83 7.87 -7.08
CA VAL A 167 5.09 6.66 -7.90
C VAL A 167 6.02 6.98 -9.07
N PHE A 168 5.83 8.15 -9.70
CA PHE A 168 6.59 8.60 -10.88
C PHE A 168 7.77 9.50 -10.53
N ASP A 169 7.70 10.21 -9.41
CA ASP A 169 8.54 11.37 -9.07
C ASP A 169 9.19 11.21 -7.67
N GLY A 170 9.44 10.00 -7.23
CA GLY A 170 10.19 9.70 -6.01
C GLY A 170 11.71 9.74 -6.25
N THR A 171 12.45 8.99 -5.45
CA THR A 171 13.91 8.78 -5.60
C THR A 171 14.27 8.39 -7.04
N ASN A 172 13.42 7.60 -7.70
CA ASN A 172 13.54 7.24 -9.10
C ASN A 172 12.45 7.95 -9.90
N SER A 173 12.85 8.85 -10.78
CA SER A 173 11.91 9.49 -11.72
C SER A 173 11.91 8.75 -13.05
N PHE A 174 10.73 8.62 -13.67
CA PHE A 174 10.61 7.98 -14.99
C PHE A 174 9.47 8.55 -15.82
N SER A 175 9.56 8.35 -17.13
CA SER A 175 8.56 8.78 -18.12
C SER A 175 7.50 7.70 -18.30
N ILE A 176 6.23 8.09 -18.26
CA ILE A 176 5.08 7.22 -18.56
C ILE A 176 5.15 6.79 -20.05
N ALA A 177 5.50 7.72 -20.93
CA ALA A 177 5.62 7.44 -22.37
C ALA A 177 6.71 6.41 -22.67
N GLN A 178 7.82 6.47 -21.93
CA GLN A 178 8.93 5.53 -22.11
C GLN A 178 8.62 4.15 -21.55
N TYR A 179 7.86 4.10 -20.44
CA TYR A 179 7.52 2.86 -19.73
C TYR A 179 6.00 2.76 -19.49
N PRO A 180 5.19 2.63 -20.54
CA PRO A 180 3.73 2.62 -20.38
C PRO A 180 3.20 1.35 -19.72
N THR A 181 3.95 0.25 -19.77
CA THR A 181 3.53 -1.01 -19.15
C THR A 181 4.69 -1.64 -18.38
N ILE A 182 4.48 -1.83 -17.09
CA ILE A 182 5.41 -2.52 -16.18
C ILE A 182 4.62 -3.58 -15.42
N MET A 183 5.03 -4.83 -15.59
CA MET A 183 4.50 -5.99 -14.87
C MET A 183 5.65 -6.81 -14.30
N VAL A 184 5.88 -8.03 -14.76
CA VAL A 184 7.01 -8.86 -14.35
C VAL A 184 8.27 -8.38 -15.10
N ASN A 185 8.89 -7.35 -14.57
CA ASN A 185 10.04 -6.69 -15.15
C ASN A 185 10.92 -6.13 -14.03
N PRO A 186 12.25 -6.28 -14.06
CA PRO A 186 13.17 -5.72 -13.06
C PRO A 186 13.02 -4.20 -12.84
N PHE A 187 12.58 -3.44 -13.83
CA PHE A 187 12.28 -2.02 -13.68
C PHE A 187 11.21 -1.74 -12.62
N SER A 188 10.36 -2.71 -12.28
CA SER A 188 9.36 -2.61 -11.20
C SER A 188 9.99 -2.25 -9.85
N MET A 189 11.27 -2.62 -9.63
CA MET A 189 11.99 -2.28 -8.40
C MET A 189 12.27 -0.77 -8.28
N ASN A 190 12.42 -0.05 -9.40
CA ASN A 190 12.54 1.42 -9.39
C ASN A 190 11.24 2.08 -8.93
N ILE A 191 10.10 1.50 -9.34
CA ILE A 191 8.76 1.97 -8.91
C ILE A 191 8.56 1.67 -7.44
N SER A 192 8.79 0.43 -7.01
CA SER A 192 8.60 0.05 -5.61
C SER A 192 9.55 0.79 -4.65
N ALA A 193 10.72 1.20 -5.11
CA ALA A 193 11.64 2.03 -4.32
C ALA A 193 11.06 3.41 -3.98
N ASN A 194 10.06 3.88 -4.71
CA ASN A 194 9.39 5.17 -4.44
C ASN A 194 8.24 5.05 -3.43
N PHE A 195 7.81 3.84 -3.07
CA PHE A 195 6.60 3.63 -2.26
C PHE A 195 6.67 4.29 -0.89
N PHE A 196 7.85 4.33 -0.24
CA PHE A 196 7.97 4.96 1.08
C PHE A 196 7.74 6.48 1.04
N GLU A 197 7.94 7.14 -0.10
CA GLU A 197 7.71 8.56 -0.27
C GLU A 197 6.24 8.95 -0.48
N MET A 198 5.40 7.95 -0.81
CA MET A 198 3.98 8.20 -1.06
C MET A 198 3.21 8.55 0.20
N PHE A 199 3.64 8.05 1.36
CA PHE A 199 2.87 8.11 2.59
C PHE A 199 3.42 9.14 3.55
N LYS A 200 2.53 10.01 4.04
CA LYS A 200 2.86 11.01 5.06
C LYS A 200 1.74 11.07 6.09
N HIS A 201 2.11 11.29 7.35
CA HIS A 201 1.14 11.61 8.38
C HIS A 201 0.51 12.98 8.09
N ASP A 202 -0.80 13.05 8.14
CA ASP A 202 -1.56 14.29 8.07
C ASP A 202 -1.89 14.78 9.48
N HIS A 203 -2.76 14.08 10.18
CA HIS A 203 -3.13 14.35 11.57
C HIS A 203 -3.61 13.07 12.27
N THR A 204 -3.78 13.14 13.60
CA THR A 204 -4.30 12.05 14.42
C THR A 204 -5.53 12.50 15.20
N GLU A 205 -6.64 11.80 15.01
CA GLU A 205 -7.85 11.95 15.83
C GLU A 205 -7.84 10.92 16.95
N ASN A 206 -7.84 11.39 18.19
CA ASN A 206 -7.87 10.54 19.37
C ASN A 206 -9.27 10.49 19.99
N PHE A 207 -9.54 9.42 20.76
CA PHE A 207 -10.72 9.26 21.59
C PHE A 207 -12.04 9.14 20.83
N ALA A 208 -12.01 8.74 19.56
CA ALA A 208 -13.22 8.38 18.83
C ALA A 208 -13.84 7.11 19.46
N LYS A 209 -15.17 7.06 19.61
CA LYS A 209 -15.86 5.88 20.12
C LYS A 209 -15.71 4.71 19.15
N VAL A 210 -15.54 3.52 19.71
CA VAL A 210 -15.58 2.29 18.91
C VAL A 210 -17.05 1.92 18.71
N ASP A 211 -17.51 1.92 17.45
CA ASP A 211 -18.88 1.53 17.12
C ASP A 211 -19.09 0.03 17.43
N GLY A 212 -20.12 -0.30 18.19
CA GLY A 212 -20.55 -1.69 18.41
C GLY A 212 -19.91 -2.43 19.58
N VAL A 213 -19.16 -1.78 20.47
CA VAL A 213 -18.77 -2.36 21.76
C VAL A 213 -19.75 -1.87 22.84
N PHE A 214 -20.70 -2.71 23.18
CA PHE A 214 -21.54 -2.60 24.40
C PHE A 214 -21.26 -3.81 25.28
#